data_e6a4b339268589c7a15d1f8ad94fc9aa
#
_entry.id   e6a4b339268589c7a15d1f8ad94fc9aa
#
_cell.length_a   1.000
_cell.length_b   1.000
_cell.length_c   1.000
_cell.angle_alpha   90.00
_cell.angle_beta   90.00
_cell.angle_gamma   90.00
#
_symmetry.space_group_name_H-M   'P 1'
#
loop_
_entity.id
_entity.type
_entity.pdbx_description
1 polymer ?
#
loop_
_entity_poly.entity_id
_entity_poly.type
_entity_poly.pdbx_seq_one_letter_code
_entity_poly.pdbx_strand_id
1 'polypeptide(L)'
;MVLFHGLEGSSRSHYAEAFAAYARQQEHSYVVPHFRGCSGELNRGPRAYHSGDFEEIGWILSRLRERHKGPILAIGISLGGNALLRWAEEMGGQASRFVSALASVSAPLDLAASGRAIGRGFNRQVYTRMFLASMKPKALEKLAQYPGLFDLRAMQAAIDLYDFDNVFTAPLHGFRNTEDYWERASALPQLRSIRLPTLLVNARNDPFVPAAILPDQQRVGEYISLWQPDQGGHVGFARGAPPGELSCLPEAVGAWLLAQR
;
A
#
# COMPACT_ATOMS: atom_id res chain seq x y z
N MET A 1 -10.40 4.66 12.88
CA MET A 1 -9.24 4.58 11.97
C MET A 1 -9.38 3.37 11.07
N VAL A 2 -8.98 3.46 9.80
CA VAL A 2 -8.92 2.32 8.85
C VAL A 2 -7.51 2.21 8.31
N LEU A 3 -6.95 0.97 8.26
CA LEU A 3 -5.61 0.73 7.73
C LEU A 3 -5.65 -0.26 6.57
N PHE A 4 -5.13 0.17 5.41
CA PHE A 4 -4.90 -0.65 4.23
C PHE A 4 -3.46 -1.19 4.26
N HIS A 5 -3.31 -2.49 4.29
CA HIS A 5 -2.02 -3.16 4.50
C HIS A 5 -1.14 -3.21 3.24
N GLY A 6 0.14 -3.53 3.40
CA GLY A 6 1.09 -3.72 2.32
C GLY A 6 0.92 -5.04 1.57
N LEU A 7 1.80 -5.27 0.60
CA LEU A 7 1.84 -6.51 -0.19
C LEU A 7 1.90 -7.73 0.73
N GLU A 8 0.98 -8.68 0.53
CA GLU A 8 0.85 -9.92 1.33
C GLU A 8 0.65 -9.70 2.85
N GLY A 9 0.30 -8.47 3.24
CA GLY A 9 0.01 -8.12 4.63
C GLY A 9 -1.37 -8.56 5.10
N SER A 10 -1.65 -8.29 6.37
CA SER A 10 -2.93 -8.57 7.01
C SER A 10 -3.06 -7.77 8.31
N SER A 11 -4.14 -7.98 9.06
CA SER A 11 -4.30 -7.46 10.43
C SER A 11 -3.27 -8.00 11.42
N ARG A 12 -2.52 -9.06 11.06
CA ARG A 12 -1.44 -9.64 11.86
C ARG A 12 -0.06 -9.07 11.53
N SER A 13 0.04 -8.17 10.58
CA SER A 13 1.31 -7.50 10.29
C SER A 13 1.73 -6.63 11.47
N HIS A 14 3.03 -6.62 11.80
CA HIS A 14 3.57 -5.89 12.96
C HIS A 14 3.12 -4.42 13.02
N TYR A 15 3.09 -3.74 11.88
CA TYR A 15 2.60 -2.36 11.80
C TYR A 15 1.09 -2.26 12.08
N ALA A 16 0.29 -3.23 11.61
CA ALA A 16 -1.14 -3.23 11.85
C ALA A 16 -1.45 -3.44 13.34
N GLU A 17 -0.70 -4.30 14.03
CA GLU A 17 -0.79 -4.50 15.47
C GLU A 17 -0.34 -3.27 16.26
N ALA A 18 0.74 -2.60 15.81
CA ALA A 18 1.22 -1.36 16.43
C ALA A 18 0.16 -0.23 16.33
N PHE A 19 -0.47 -0.05 15.16
CA PHE A 19 -1.57 0.90 14.99
C PHE A 19 -2.83 0.49 15.78
N ALA A 20 -3.11 -0.81 15.94
CA ALA A 20 -4.20 -1.30 16.78
C ALA A 20 -3.98 -0.95 18.25
N ALA A 21 -2.74 -1.09 18.74
CA ALA A 21 -2.37 -0.70 20.10
C ALA A 21 -2.54 0.81 20.31
N TYR A 22 -2.07 1.62 19.38
CA TYR A 22 -2.26 3.07 19.41
C TYR A 22 -3.75 3.46 19.40
N ALA A 23 -4.54 2.90 18.48
CA ALA A 23 -5.97 3.21 18.38
C ALA A 23 -6.71 2.86 19.67
N ARG A 24 -6.34 1.75 20.34
CA ARG A 24 -6.90 1.36 21.63
C ARG A 24 -6.55 2.36 22.73
N GLN A 25 -5.29 2.82 22.79
CA GLN A 25 -4.85 3.83 23.76
C GLN A 25 -5.59 5.16 23.58
N GLN A 26 -5.97 5.49 22.35
CA GLN A 26 -6.71 6.71 21.99
C GLN A 26 -8.25 6.50 22.00
N GLU A 27 -8.74 5.34 22.44
CA GLU A 27 -10.15 4.98 22.46
C GLU A 27 -10.85 5.07 21.10
N HIS A 28 -10.13 4.74 20.02
CA HIS A 28 -10.64 4.78 18.65
C HIS A 28 -11.00 3.41 18.12
N SER A 29 -12.11 3.35 17.37
CA SER A 29 -12.40 2.18 16.54
C SER A 29 -11.32 2.01 15.47
N TYR A 30 -10.90 0.77 15.25
CA TYR A 30 -9.85 0.43 14.29
C TYR A 30 -10.27 -0.74 13.41
N VAL A 31 -10.03 -0.62 12.11
CA VAL A 31 -10.41 -1.63 11.11
C VAL A 31 -9.24 -1.85 10.16
N VAL A 32 -8.94 -3.10 9.87
CA VAL A 32 -7.97 -3.51 8.82
C VAL A 32 -8.72 -4.37 7.80
N PRO A 33 -9.22 -3.79 6.71
CA PRO A 33 -9.76 -4.56 5.59
C PRO A 33 -8.64 -5.41 4.98
N HIS A 34 -8.90 -6.67 4.74
CA HIS A 34 -7.95 -7.52 4.03
C HIS A 34 -8.19 -7.42 2.52
N PHE A 35 -7.14 -7.15 1.76
CA PHE A 35 -7.20 -7.27 0.30
C PHE A 35 -7.50 -8.71 -0.12
N ARG A 36 -7.97 -8.88 -1.35
CA ARG A 36 -8.37 -10.17 -1.91
C ARG A 36 -7.28 -11.23 -1.74
N GLY A 37 -7.63 -12.37 -1.15
CA GLY A 37 -6.68 -13.45 -0.89
C GLY A 37 -5.70 -13.22 0.27
N CYS A 38 -5.91 -12.18 1.10
CA CYS A 38 -5.07 -11.88 2.26
C CYS A 38 -5.74 -12.19 3.61
N SER A 39 -6.95 -12.75 3.62
CA SER A 39 -7.68 -13.15 4.84
C SER A 39 -7.37 -14.57 5.32
N GLY A 40 -6.50 -15.30 4.65
CA GLY A 40 -6.24 -16.73 4.86
C GLY A 40 -6.96 -17.62 3.86
N GLU A 41 -7.91 -17.09 3.10
CA GLU A 41 -8.64 -17.77 2.03
C GLU A 41 -8.56 -16.95 0.74
N LEU A 42 -8.54 -17.63 -0.41
CA LEU A 42 -8.64 -16.96 -1.70
C LEU A 42 -10.06 -16.43 -1.91
N ASN A 43 -10.16 -15.26 -2.51
CA ASN A 43 -11.43 -14.73 -2.97
C ASN A 43 -12.01 -15.59 -4.10
N ARG A 44 -13.34 -15.60 -4.22
CA ARG A 44 -14.05 -16.45 -5.18
C ARG A 44 -13.92 -16.01 -6.64
N GLY A 45 -13.76 -14.71 -6.91
CA GLY A 45 -13.59 -14.20 -8.28
C GLY A 45 -12.17 -14.33 -8.82
N PRO A 46 -11.93 -14.17 -10.14
CA PRO A 46 -10.60 -14.26 -10.73
C PRO A 46 -9.70 -13.07 -10.36
N ARG A 47 -10.28 -11.91 -10.08
CA ARG A 47 -9.56 -10.67 -9.75
C ARG A 47 -8.72 -10.86 -8.49
N ALA A 48 -7.47 -10.38 -8.52
CA ALA A 48 -6.62 -10.20 -7.36
C ALA A 48 -6.66 -8.73 -6.88
N TYR A 49 -5.80 -8.33 -5.97
CA TYR A 49 -5.57 -6.93 -5.61
C TYR A 49 -4.28 -6.42 -6.27
N HIS A 50 -4.14 -5.11 -6.41
CA HIS A 50 -2.92 -4.51 -6.95
C HIS A 50 -2.66 -3.10 -6.39
N SER A 51 -1.46 -2.56 -6.65
CA SER A 51 -0.99 -1.31 -6.02
C SER A 51 -1.77 -0.06 -6.42
N GLY A 52 -2.47 -0.08 -7.54
CA GLY A 52 -3.32 1.04 -8.00
C GLY A 52 -4.81 0.78 -7.86
N ASP A 53 -5.26 -0.14 -7.01
CA ASP A 53 -6.66 -0.59 -6.93
C ASP A 53 -7.54 0.42 -6.17
N PHE A 54 -7.66 1.61 -6.74
CA PHE A 54 -8.46 2.70 -6.16
C PHE A 54 -9.96 2.37 -6.09
N GLU A 55 -10.47 1.53 -6.99
CA GLU A 55 -11.86 1.09 -6.97
C GLU A 55 -12.17 0.25 -5.73
N GLU A 56 -11.27 -0.68 -5.37
CA GLU A 56 -11.44 -1.50 -4.16
C GLU A 56 -11.32 -0.64 -2.90
N ILE A 57 -10.38 0.29 -2.83
CA ILE A 57 -10.28 1.28 -1.74
C ILE A 57 -11.59 2.06 -1.62
N GLY A 58 -12.11 2.59 -2.73
CA GLY A 58 -13.34 3.37 -2.77
C GLY A 58 -14.56 2.57 -2.31
N TRP A 59 -14.67 1.32 -2.73
CA TRP A 59 -15.75 0.43 -2.30
C TRP A 59 -15.69 0.18 -0.79
N ILE A 60 -14.50 -0.13 -0.25
CA ILE A 60 -14.31 -0.37 1.19
C ILE A 60 -14.68 0.88 1.99
N LEU A 61 -14.16 2.05 1.60
CA LEU A 61 -14.42 3.31 2.30
C LEU A 61 -15.92 3.70 2.25
N SER A 62 -16.60 3.44 1.14
CA SER A 62 -18.05 3.63 1.02
C SER A 62 -18.81 2.78 2.03
N ARG A 63 -18.46 1.48 2.15
CA ARG A 63 -19.10 0.57 3.12
C ARG A 63 -18.83 0.99 4.57
N LEU A 64 -17.64 1.50 4.87
CA LEU A 64 -17.33 2.04 6.19
C LEU A 64 -18.11 3.32 6.45
N ARG A 65 -18.24 4.21 5.47
CA ARG A 65 -18.98 5.47 5.59
C ARG A 65 -20.47 5.25 5.82
N GLU A 66 -21.08 4.25 5.21
CA GLU A 66 -22.47 3.87 5.43
C GLU A 66 -22.74 3.49 6.91
N ARG A 67 -21.78 2.81 7.54
CA ARG A 67 -21.88 2.27 8.90
C ARG A 67 -21.40 3.21 10.00
N HIS A 68 -20.53 4.17 9.66
CA HIS A 68 -19.91 5.06 10.62
C HIS A 68 -20.12 6.52 10.24
N LYS A 69 -20.75 7.30 11.15
CA LYS A 69 -21.11 8.71 10.89
C LYS A 69 -20.02 9.69 11.29
N GLY A 70 -19.13 9.30 12.19
CA GLY A 70 -18.02 10.14 12.67
C GLY A 70 -16.87 10.25 11.66
N PRO A 71 -15.82 11.01 11.97
CA PRO A 71 -14.65 11.14 11.13
C PRO A 71 -13.98 9.77 10.85
N ILE A 72 -13.57 9.53 9.61
CA ILE A 72 -12.76 8.37 9.22
C ILE A 72 -11.36 8.89 8.90
N LEU A 73 -10.35 8.33 9.57
CA LEU A 73 -8.94 8.57 9.32
C LEU A 73 -8.36 7.34 8.64
N ALA A 74 -7.80 7.51 7.44
CA ALA A 74 -7.30 6.40 6.64
C ALA A 74 -5.78 6.33 6.66
N ILE A 75 -5.22 5.12 6.73
CA ILE A 75 -3.79 4.84 6.74
C ILE A 75 -3.54 3.80 5.67
N GLY A 76 -2.58 4.04 4.79
CA GLY A 76 -2.11 3.06 3.83
C GLY A 76 -0.65 2.75 4.04
N ILE A 77 -0.30 1.47 4.05
CA ILE A 77 1.08 1.01 4.24
C ILE A 77 1.60 0.41 2.94
N SER A 78 2.75 0.87 2.46
CA SER A 78 3.41 0.32 1.27
C SER A 78 2.45 0.28 0.06
N LEU A 79 2.17 -0.89 -0.50
CA LEU A 79 1.16 -1.09 -1.56
C LEU A 79 -0.18 -0.44 -1.22
N GLY A 80 -0.69 -0.65 0.00
CA GLY A 80 -1.93 -0.03 0.46
C GLY A 80 -1.85 1.49 0.53
N GLY A 81 -0.66 2.05 0.79
CA GLY A 81 -0.39 3.49 0.75
C GLY A 81 -0.52 4.06 -0.66
N ASN A 82 0.07 3.39 -1.65
CA ASN A 82 -0.06 3.81 -3.05
C ASN A 82 -1.51 3.68 -3.55
N ALA A 83 -2.20 2.59 -3.25
CA ALA A 83 -3.60 2.40 -3.63
C ALA A 83 -4.53 3.48 -3.00
N LEU A 84 -4.28 3.84 -1.74
CA LEU A 84 -5.03 4.89 -1.04
C LEU A 84 -4.77 6.28 -1.65
N LEU A 85 -3.53 6.59 -2.03
CA LEU A 85 -3.20 7.82 -2.75
C LEU A 85 -3.89 7.86 -4.11
N ARG A 86 -3.82 6.77 -4.90
CA ARG A 86 -4.53 6.66 -6.17
C ARG A 86 -6.03 6.91 -6.02
N TRP A 87 -6.65 6.36 -4.97
CA TRP A 87 -8.05 6.65 -4.65
C TRP A 87 -8.29 8.14 -4.38
N ALA A 88 -7.43 8.78 -3.59
CA ALA A 88 -7.58 10.20 -3.27
C ALA A 88 -7.39 11.11 -4.50
N GLU A 89 -6.51 10.73 -5.42
CA GLU A 89 -6.30 11.39 -6.70
C GLU A 89 -7.54 11.32 -7.59
N GLU A 90 -8.12 10.14 -7.77
CA GLU A 90 -9.33 9.92 -8.58
C GLU A 90 -10.56 10.62 -7.97
N MET A 91 -10.67 10.63 -6.65
CA MET A 91 -11.77 11.28 -5.95
C MET A 91 -11.67 12.81 -5.89
N GLY A 92 -10.44 13.35 -5.94
CA GLY A 92 -10.21 14.79 -5.83
C GLY A 92 -10.96 15.42 -4.66
N GLY A 93 -11.73 16.47 -4.89
CA GLY A 93 -12.53 17.15 -3.87
C GLY A 93 -13.64 16.31 -3.24
N GLN A 94 -14.03 15.19 -3.85
CA GLN A 94 -15.05 14.30 -3.29
C GLN A 94 -14.51 13.38 -2.18
N ALA A 95 -13.20 13.23 -2.05
CA ALA A 95 -12.57 12.36 -1.05
C ALA A 95 -12.98 12.73 0.39
N SER A 96 -13.16 14.01 0.68
CA SER A 96 -13.56 14.52 2.00
C SER A 96 -14.95 14.05 2.47
N ARG A 97 -15.80 13.58 1.55
CA ARG A 97 -17.10 12.97 1.90
C ARG A 97 -16.96 11.61 2.58
N PHE A 98 -15.84 10.93 2.37
CA PHE A 98 -15.58 9.58 2.88
C PHE A 98 -14.59 9.58 4.03
N VAL A 99 -13.52 10.36 3.93
CA VAL A 99 -12.38 10.36 4.83
C VAL A 99 -12.03 11.80 5.20
N SER A 100 -11.70 12.06 6.47
CA SER A 100 -11.33 13.40 6.93
C SER A 100 -9.86 13.72 6.63
N ALA A 101 -8.98 12.73 6.78
CA ALA A 101 -7.55 12.83 6.46
C ALA A 101 -6.97 11.45 6.18
N LEU A 102 -5.88 11.40 5.45
CA LEU A 102 -5.17 10.16 5.21
C LEU A 102 -3.65 10.27 5.46
N ALA A 103 -3.03 9.12 5.75
CA ALA A 103 -1.58 8.97 5.79
C ALA A 103 -1.16 7.82 4.88
N SER A 104 -0.16 8.06 4.04
CA SER A 104 0.49 7.04 3.21
C SER A 104 1.90 6.82 3.70
N VAL A 105 2.21 5.60 4.14
CA VAL A 105 3.49 5.24 4.76
C VAL A 105 4.26 4.32 3.85
N SER A 106 5.48 4.69 3.50
CA SER A 106 6.43 3.90 2.71
C SER A 106 5.85 3.41 1.38
N ALA A 107 4.96 4.21 0.78
CA ALA A 107 4.33 3.85 -0.48
C ALA A 107 5.34 3.87 -1.64
N PRO A 108 5.31 2.86 -2.53
CA PRO A 108 6.07 2.85 -3.76
C PRO A 108 5.41 3.79 -4.79
N LEU A 109 5.60 5.11 -4.62
CA LEU A 109 4.96 6.15 -5.41
C LEU A 109 5.24 6.05 -6.92
N ASP A 110 6.43 5.56 -7.27
CA ASP A 110 6.86 5.14 -8.61
C ASP A 110 7.09 3.64 -8.56
N LEU A 111 6.12 2.88 -9.08
CA LEU A 111 6.17 1.42 -9.06
C LEU A 111 7.32 0.87 -9.89
N ALA A 112 7.67 1.52 -10.99
CA ALA A 112 8.77 1.08 -11.85
C ALA A 112 10.13 1.24 -11.15
N ALA A 113 10.37 2.36 -10.47
CA ALA A 113 11.59 2.57 -9.70
C ALA A 113 11.67 1.63 -8.48
N SER A 114 10.57 1.47 -7.75
CA SER A 114 10.48 0.59 -6.58
C SER A 114 10.59 -0.89 -6.96
N GLY A 115 9.91 -1.33 -8.02
CA GLY A 115 10.00 -2.70 -8.53
C GLY A 115 11.43 -3.06 -8.96
N ARG A 116 12.13 -2.14 -9.62
CA ARG A 116 13.54 -2.31 -9.96
C ARG A 116 14.45 -2.36 -8.71
N ALA A 117 14.16 -1.57 -7.68
CA ALA A 117 14.94 -1.58 -6.43
C ALA A 117 14.76 -2.89 -5.66
N ILE A 118 13.53 -3.40 -5.56
CA ILE A 118 13.22 -4.70 -4.94
C ILE A 118 13.83 -5.86 -5.75
N GLY A 119 13.83 -5.77 -7.09
CA GLY A 119 14.33 -6.80 -8.01
C GLY A 119 15.85 -6.91 -8.11
N ARG A 120 16.65 -6.17 -7.31
CA ARG A 120 18.12 -6.12 -7.43
C ARG A 120 18.85 -6.43 -6.13
N GLY A 121 20.10 -6.91 -6.28
CA GLY A 121 21.03 -7.08 -5.18
C GLY A 121 20.46 -7.90 -4.02
N PHE A 122 20.70 -7.44 -2.79
CA PHE A 122 20.25 -8.06 -1.57
C PHE A 122 18.71 -8.16 -1.50
N ASN A 123 18.00 -7.13 -1.94
CA ASN A 123 16.53 -7.12 -1.94
C ASN A 123 15.96 -8.28 -2.76
N ARG A 124 16.54 -8.58 -3.93
CA ARG A 124 16.13 -9.73 -4.74
C ARG A 124 16.33 -11.05 -4.01
N GLN A 125 17.48 -11.21 -3.31
CA GLN A 125 17.80 -12.47 -2.63
C GLN A 125 16.90 -12.75 -1.42
N VAL A 126 16.42 -11.72 -0.76
CA VAL A 126 15.62 -11.84 0.46
C VAL A 126 14.15 -11.53 0.18
N TYR A 127 13.84 -10.29 -0.11
CA TYR A 127 12.45 -9.80 -0.15
C TYR A 127 11.68 -10.27 -1.38
N THR A 128 12.29 -10.22 -2.57
CA THR A 128 11.63 -10.74 -3.78
C THR A 128 11.31 -12.23 -3.64
N ARG A 129 12.24 -13.02 -3.13
CA ARG A 129 11.99 -14.46 -2.88
C ARG A 129 10.87 -14.68 -1.86
N MET A 130 10.86 -13.90 -0.79
CA MET A 130 9.81 -13.97 0.24
C MET A 130 8.43 -13.66 -0.36
N PHE A 131 8.30 -12.59 -1.15
CA PHE A 131 7.04 -12.24 -1.80
C PHE A 131 6.60 -13.31 -2.80
N LEU A 132 7.49 -13.75 -3.68
CA LEU A 132 7.14 -14.79 -4.67
C LEU A 132 6.78 -16.11 -4.00
N ALA A 133 7.38 -16.45 -2.85
CA ALA A 133 7.07 -17.67 -2.12
C ALA A 133 5.63 -17.70 -1.58
N SER A 134 5.03 -16.52 -1.29
CA SER A 134 3.62 -16.42 -0.88
C SER A 134 2.68 -16.19 -2.06
N MET A 135 3.09 -15.39 -3.04
CA MET A 135 2.23 -14.97 -4.16
C MET A 135 2.02 -16.06 -5.19
N LYS A 136 3.08 -16.82 -5.57
CA LYS A 136 2.99 -17.87 -6.58
C LYS A 136 2.03 -18.99 -6.20
N PRO A 137 2.04 -19.57 -5.00
CA PRO A 137 1.04 -20.57 -4.60
C PRO A 137 -0.39 -20.04 -4.75
N LYS A 138 -0.68 -18.83 -4.32
CA LYS A 138 -2.00 -18.20 -4.48
C LYS A 138 -2.40 -18.03 -5.95
N ALA A 139 -1.45 -17.64 -6.80
CA ALA A 139 -1.69 -17.54 -8.24
C ALA A 139 -1.99 -18.92 -8.84
N LEU A 140 -1.27 -19.97 -8.46
CA LEU A 140 -1.50 -21.34 -8.94
C LEU A 140 -2.85 -21.88 -8.46
N GLU A 141 -3.25 -21.63 -7.22
CA GLU A 141 -4.59 -21.96 -6.73
C GLU A 141 -5.67 -21.21 -7.53
N LYS A 142 -5.41 -19.93 -7.89
CA LYS A 142 -6.30 -19.14 -8.72
C LYS A 142 -6.41 -19.73 -10.14
N LEU A 143 -5.31 -20.21 -10.71
CA LEU A 143 -5.33 -20.91 -12.01
C LEU A 143 -6.12 -22.22 -11.95
N ALA A 144 -6.06 -22.95 -10.83
CA ALA A 144 -6.86 -24.15 -10.62
C ALA A 144 -8.37 -23.83 -10.52
N GLN A 145 -8.75 -22.69 -9.90
CA GLN A 145 -10.14 -22.22 -9.86
C GLN A 145 -10.62 -21.74 -11.25
N TYR A 146 -9.73 -21.15 -12.05
CA TYR A 146 -10.01 -20.55 -13.35
C TYR A 146 -9.00 -21.04 -14.40
N PRO A 147 -9.19 -22.25 -14.99
CA PRO A 147 -8.28 -22.76 -16.00
C PRO A 147 -8.15 -21.82 -17.21
N GLY A 148 -6.91 -21.61 -17.64
CA GLY A 148 -6.61 -20.70 -18.76
C GLY A 148 -6.49 -19.21 -18.39
N LEU A 149 -6.52 -18.87 -17.11
CA LEU A 149 -6.45 -17.48 -16.64
C LEU A 149 -5.12 -16.80 -17.02
N PHE A 150 -4.02 -17.54 -17.00
CA PHE A 150 -2.68 -17.12 -17.42
C PHE A 150 -1.81 -18.32 -17.78
N ASP A 151 -0.62 -18.08 -18.35
CA ASP A 151 0.34 -19.15 -18.70
C ASP A 151 1.04 -19.70 -17.44
N LEU A 152 0.82 -20.99 -17.17
CA LEU A 152 1.42 -21.71 -16.04
C LEU A 152 2.96 -21.73 -16.10
N ARG A 153 3.54 -21.98 -17.30
CA ARG A 153 5.01 -22.07 -17.45
C ARG A 153 5.66 -20.72 -17.22
N ALA A 154 5.08 -19.65 -17.75
CA ALA A 154 5.54 -18.29 -17.51
C ALA A 154 5.48 -17.93 -16.01
N MET A 155 4.39 -18.29 -15.31
CA MET A 155 4.28 -18.10 -13.87
C MET A 155 5.34 -18.88 -13.08
N GLN A 156 5.60 -20.12 -13.43
CA GLN A 156 6.64 -20.92 -12.79
C GLN A 156 8.04 -20.32 -13.00
N ALA A 157 8.31 -19.79 -14.20
CA ALA A 157 9.57 -19.18 -14.56
C ALA A 157 9.81 -17.78 -13.98
N ALA A 158 8.76 -17.09 -13.51
CA ALA A 158 8.87 -15.74 -12.93
C ALA A 158 9.89 -15.71 -11.77
N ILE A 159 10.86 -14.82 -11.82
CA ILE A 159 11.97 -14.73 -10.84
C ILE A 159 11.98 -13.43 -10.03
N ASP A 160 11.12 -12.48 -10.40
CA ASP A 160 10.94 -11.24 -9.68
C ASP A 160 9.49 -10.71 -9.82
N LEU A 161 9.24 -9.52 -9.23
CA LEU A 161 7.90 -8.91 -9.29
C LEU A 161 7.53 -8.44 -10.69
N TYR A 162 8.53 -8.09 -11.51
CA TYR A 162 8.28 -7.70 -12.90
C TYR A 162 7.67 -8.86 -13.70
N ASP A 163 8.31 -10.03 -13.62
CA ASP A 163 7.81 -11.24 -14.29
C ASP A 163 6.45 -11.65 -13.77
N PHE A 164 6.27 -11.62 -12.42
CA PHE A 164 5.00 -11.96 -11.80
C PHE A 164 3.89 -11.02 -12.27
N ASP A 165 4.13 -9.72 -12.25
CA ASP A 165 3.15 -8.73 -12.68
C ASP A 165 2.81 -8.87 -14.16
N ASN A 166 3.79 -9.24 -15.00
CA ASN A 166 3.59 -9.42 -16.43
C ASN A 166 2.68 -10.61 -16.75
N VAL A 167 2.77 -11.67 -15.96
CA VAL A 167 2.02 -12.91 -16.18
C VAL A 167 0.66 -12.88 -15.46
N PHE A 168 0.58 -12.23 -14.29
CA PHE A 168 -0.58 -12.32 -13.42
C PHE A 168 -1.28 -10.96 -13.23
N THR A 169 -0.60 -10.01 -12.60
CA THR A 169 -1.26 -8.76 -12.17
C THR A 169 -1.76 -7.95 -13.37
N ALA A 170 -0.92 -7.75 -14.39
CA ALA A 170 -1.28 -6.94 -15.54
C ALA A 170 -2.47 -7.54 -16.32
N PRO A 171 -2.44 -8.79 -16.79
CA PRO A 171 -3.56 -9.33 -17.58
C PRO A 171 -4.86 -9.46 -16.79
N LEU A 172 -4.80 -9.78 -15.48
CA LEU A 172 -6.00 -9.90 -14.65
C LEU A 172 -6.75 -8.58 -14.44
N HIS A 173 -6.05 -7.45 -14.58
CA HIS A 173 -6.61 -6.12 -14.33
C HIS A 173 -6.68 -5.24 -15.59
N GLY A 174 -6.51 -5.84 -16.78
CA GLY A 174 -6.68 -5.14 -18.06
C GLY A 174 -5.53 -4.18 -18.40
N PHE A 175 -4.35 -4.40 -17.84
CA PHE A 175 -3.12 -3.74 -18.28
C PHE A 175 -2.46 -4.57 -19.39
N ARG A 176 -1.77 -3.90 -20.30
CA ARG A 176 -1.10 -4.56 -21.44
C ARG A 176 0.08 -5.43 -21.00
N ASN A 177 0.85 -4.96 -20.01
CA ASN A 177 2.06 -5.57 -19.48
C ASN A 177 2.44 -4.91 -18.15
N THR A 178 3.55 -5.31 -17.54
CA THR A 178 4.06 -4.73 -16.29
C THR A 178 4.34 -3.24 -16.38
N GLU A 179 4.91 -2.76 -17.49
CA GLU A 179 5.22 -1.33 -17.67
C GLU A 179 3.94 -0.49 -17.64
N ASP A 180 2.92 -0.91 -18.39
CA ASP A 180 1.62 -0.23 -18.44
C ASP A 180 0.94 -0.26 -17.05
N TYR A 181 1.04 -1.37 -16.33
CA TYR A 181 0.55 -1.47 -14.96
C TYR A 181 1.30 -0.51 -14.04
N TRP A 182 2.63 -0.56 -14.01
CA TRP A 182 3.42 0.26 -13.11
C TRP A 182 3.28 1.75 -13.41
N GLU A 183 3.21 2.14 -14.68
CA GLU A 183 2.99 3.53 -15.09
C GLU A 183 1.62 4.05 -14.61
N ARG A 184 0.54 3.33 -14.92
CA ARG A 184 -0.84 3.76 -14.64
C ARG A 184 -1.22 3.62 -13.16
N ALA A 185 -0.61 2.71 -12.43
CA ALA A 185 -0.89 2.46 -11.03
C ALA A 185 -0.02 3.30 -10.07
N SER A 186 1.02 3.99 -10.55
CA SER A 186 1.86 4.87 -9.75
C SER A 186 1.13 6.14 -9.34
N ALA A 187 1.23 6.51 -8.05
CA ALA A 187 0.61 7.75 -7.55
C ALA A 187 1.46 9.00 -7.84
N LEU A 188 2.79 8.88 -7.93
CA LEU A 188 3.70 10.03 -8.05
C LEU A 188 3.31 11.09 -9.09
N PRO A 189 2.81 10.72 -10.30
CA PRO A 189 2.49 11.72 -11.33
C PRO A 189 1.30 12.63 -11.00
N GLN A 190 0.38 12.17 -10.14
CA GLN A 190 -0.91 12.83 -9.91
C GLN A 190 -1.11 13.34 -8.48
N LEU A 191 -0.08 13.34 -7.62
CA LEU A 191 -0.16 13.79 -6.24
C LEU A 191 -0.79 15.18 -6.08
N ARG A 192 -0.59 16.07 -7.06
CA ARG A 192 -1.18 17.41 -7.07
C ARG A 192 -2.71 17.43 -7.22
N SER A 193 -3.34 16.35 -7.63
CA SER A 193 -4.80 16.27 -7.75
C SER A 193 -5.50 15.99 -6.41
N ILE A 194 -4.77 15.58 -5.39
CA ILE A 194 -5.31 15.30 -4.05
C ILE A 194 -5.85 16.60 -3.42
N ARG A 195 -7.05 16.52 -2.86
CA ARG A 195 -7.78 17.63 -2.20
C ARG A 195 -8.22 17.26 -0.79
N LEU A 196 -7.43 16.42 -0.13
CA LEU A 196 -7.67 15.92 1.22
C LEU A 196 -6.39 16.09 2.04
N PRO A 197 -6.45 16.52 3.33
CA PRO A 197 -5.27 16.53 4.19
C PRO A 197 -4.57 15.18 4.17
N THR A 198 -3.33 15.17 3.71
CA THR A 198 -2.56 13.95 3.43
C THR A 198 -1.17 14.05 4.03
N LEU A 199 -0.79 13.05 4.84
CA LEU A 199 0.59 12.88 5.29
C LEU A 199 1.28 11.83 4.43
N LEU A 200 2.36 12.19 3.78
CA LEU A 200 3.20 11.28 3.00
C LEU A 200 4.50 10.99 3.77
N VAL A 201 4.65 9.76 4.22
CA VAL A 201 5.77 9.29 5.06
C VAL A 201 6.63 8.32 4.26
N ASN A 202 7.87 8.69 3.96
CA ASN A 202 8.84 7.80 3.32
C ASN A 202 10.22 8.06 3.91
N ALA A 203 10.85 7.07 4.53
CA ALA A 203 12.22 7.19 5.02
C ALA A 203 13.22 7.20 3.84
N ARG A 204 14.27 8.02 3.94
CA ARG A 204 15.30 8.10 2.90
C ARG A 204 16.15 6.83 2.77
N ASN A 205 16.24 6.04 3.84
CA ASN A 205 16.93 4.75 3.85
C ASN A 205 16.03 3.54 3.58
N ASP A 206 14.82 3.77 3.01
CA ASP A 206 13.93 2.68 2.64
C ASP A 206 14.58 1.82 1.53
N PRO A 207 14.78 0.51 1.74
CA PRO A 207 15.42 -0.35 0.73
C PRO A 207 14.55 -0.60 -0.50
N PHE A 208 13.23 -0.33 -0.43
CA PHE A 208 12.29 -0.59 -1.52
C PHE A 208 11.92 0.68 -2.28
N VAL A 209 11.99 1.84 -1.64
CA VAL A 209 11.62 3.12 -2.24
C VAL A 209 12.87 4.00 -2.31
N PRO A 210 13.54 4.09 -3.47
CA PRO A 210 14.76 4.87 -3.60
C PRO A 210 14.57 6.34 -3.23
N ALA A 211 15.45 6.90 -2.40
CA ALA A 211 15.36 8.29 -1.96
C ALA A 211 15.31 9.29 -3.13
N ALA A 212 15.94 8.95 -4.25
CA ALA A 212 15.99 9.80 -5.45
C ALA A 212 14.62 10.05 -6.11
N ILE A 213 13.63 9.19 -5.85
CA ILE A 213 12.28 9.34 -6.40
C ILE A 213 11.32 10.03 -5.44
N LEU A 214 11.71 10.27 -4.20
CA LEU A 214 10.85 10.93 -3.24
C LEU A 214 10.53 12.35 -3.71
N PRO A 215 9.24 12.75 -3.66
CA PRO A 215 8.86 14.08 -4.08
C PRO A 215 9.33 15.15 -3.08
N ASP A 216 9.64 16.31 -3.60
CA ASP A 216 9.75 17.53 -2.81
C ASP A 216 8.40 18.26 -2.72
N GLN A 217 8.35 19.36 -1.94
CA GLN A 217 7.13 20.13 -1.73
C GLN A 217 6.61 20.78 -3.03
N GLN A 218 7.47 21.01 -4.01
CA GLN A 218 7.06 21.58 -5.30
C GLN A 218 6.32 20.57 -6.18
N ARG A 219 6.59 19.28 -5.99
CA ARG A 219 5.97 18.17 -6.76
C ARG A 219 4.65 17.69 -6.18
N VAL A 220 4.34 18.02 -4.93
CA VAL A 220 3.08 17.68 -4.27
C VAL A 220 2.17 18.90 -4.19
N GLY A 221 0.87 18.70 -4.01
CA GLY A 221 -0.08 19.80 -3.82
C GLY A 221 -0.07 20.35 -2.39
N GLU A 222 -0.78 21.43 -2.15
CA GLU A 222 -0.92 22.10 -0.85
C GLU A 222 -1.55 21.22 0.25
N TYR A 223 -2.29 20.18 -0.14
CA TYR A 223 -2.93 19.25 0.78
C TYR A 223 -1.98 18.18 1.33
N ILE A 224 -0.75 18.10 0.81
CA ILE A 224 0.20 17.04 1.19
C ILE A 224 1.30 17.60 2.06
N SER A 225 1.43 17.05 3.26
CA SER A 225 2.57 17.23 4.16
C SER A 225 3.57 16.10 3.97
N LEU A 226 4.85 16.42 3.79
CA LEU A 226 5.93 15.45 3.62
C LEU A 226 6.64 15.19 4.93
N TRP A 227 6.80 13.92 5.29
CA TRP A 227 7.68 13.48 6.37
C TRP A 227 8.66 12.45 5.82
N GLN A 228 9.91 12.90 5.57
CA GLN A 228 10.95 12.11 4.92
C GLN A 228 12.21 12.03 5.81
N PRO A 229 12.14 11.30 6.94
CA PRO A 229 13.29 11.16 7.82
C PRO A 229 14.43 10.37 7.15
N ASP A 230 15.66 10.61 7.57
CA ASP A 230 16.84 9.89 7.06
C ASP A 230 16.80 8.40 7.42
N GLN A 231 16.20 8.06 8.57
CA GLN A 231 16.11 6.70 9.10
C GLN A 231 14.66 6.31 9.35
N GLY A 232 14.33 5.06 9.05
CA GLY A 232 12.97 4.51 9.21
C GLY A 232 12.84 3.12 8.58
N GLY A 233 13.68 2.82 7.61
CA GLY A 233 13.53 1.62 6.79
C GLY A 233 12.21 1.62 6.03
N HIS A 234 11.68 0.44 5.70
CA HIS A 234 10.42 0.37 4.96
C HIS A 234 9.21 0.69 5.85
N VAL A 235 9.02 -0.01 6.97
CA VAL A 235 7.88 0.22 7.89
C VAL A 235 8.27 0.03 9.36
N GLY A 236 9.57 0.04 9.67
CA GLY A 236 10.07 -0.14 11.03
C GLY A 236 9.90 1.11 11.86
N PHE A 237 10.53 2.22 11.44
CA PHE A 237 10.58 3.48 12.18
C PHE A 237 10.87 3.27 13.67
N ALA A 238 11.74 2.29 13.96
CA ALA A 238 12.04 1.89 15.33
C ALA A 238 12.78 3.01 16.08
N ARG A 239 12.42 3.22 17.34
CA ARG A 239 13.06 4.15 18.25
C ARG A 239 13.74 3.40 19.40
N GLY A 240 14.89 3.91 19.88
CA GLY A 240 15.63 3.33 20.99
C GLY A 240 16.63 2.26 20.58
N ALA A 241 17.22 1.59 21.58
CA ALA A 241 18.19 0.51 21.37
C ALA A 241 17.53 -0.74 20.76
N PRO A 242 18.27 -1.54 19.95
CA PRO A 242 17.73 -2.78 19.40
C PRO A 242 17.15 -3.72 20.50
N PRO A 243 15.97 -4.36 20.25
CA PRO A 243 15.25 -4.44 18.97
C PRO A 243 14.44 -3.18 18.60
N GLY A 244 14.40 -2.15 19.47
CA GLY A 244 13.67 -0.91 19.25
C GLY A 244 12.15 -1.03 19.48
N GLU A 245 11.51 0.11 19.71
CA GLU A 245 10.06 0.23 19.87
C GLU A 245 9.41 0.67 18.55
N LEU A 246 8.31 0.01 18.17
CA LEU A 246 7.56 0.29 16.95
C LEU A 246 6.40 1.28 17.18
N SER A 247 6.28 1.88 18.36
CA SER A 247 5.23 2.84 18.71
C SER A 247 5.42 4.20 18.02
N CYS A 248 6.64 4.55 17.64
CA CYS A 248 6.97 5.87 17.08
C CYS A 248 6.15 6.21 15.82
N LEU A 249 6.01 5.27 14.89
CA LEU A 249 5.25 5.49 13.65
C LEU A 249 3.75 5.69 13.94
N PRO A 250 3.05 4.80 14.67
CA PRO A 250 1.65 5.00 15.03
C PRO A 250 1.39 6.28 15.82
N GLU A 251 2.27 6.64 16.75
CA GLU A 251 2.17 7.88 17.55
C GLU A 251 2.26 9.13 16.67
N ALA A 252 3.28 9.21 15.82
CA ALA A 252 3.48 10.39 14.95
C ALA A 252 2.39 10.52 13.88
N VAL A 253 2.08 9.42 13.17
CA VAL A 253 1.04 9.40 12.14
C VAL A 253 -0.34 9.63 12.75
N GLY A 254 -0.63 8.97 13.86
CA GLY A 254 -1.90 9.11 14.55
C GLY A 254 -2.13 10.51 15.10
N ALA A 255 -1.13 11.11 15.74
CA ALA A 255 -1.21 12.50 16.25
C ALA A 255 -1.45 13.49 15.10
N TRP A 256 -0.74 13.33 13.96
CA TRP A 256 -0.95 14.17 12.79
C TRP A 256 -2.39 14.03 12.24
N LEU A 257 -2.88 12.81 12.07
CA LEU A 257 -4.24 12.53 11.58
C LEU A 257 -5.31 13.12 12.50
N LEU A 258 -5.13 13.02 13.82
CA LEU A 258 -6.07 13.54 14.81
C LEU A 258 -6.15 15.08 14.79
N ALA A 259 -5.05 15.75 14.45
CA ALA A 259 -5.02 17.20 14.30
C ALA A 259 -5.76 17.73 13.05
N GLN A 260 -6.17 16.84 12.11
CA GLN A 260 -6.91 17.18 10.88
C GLN A 260 -8.44 16.97 11.00
N ARG A 261 -8.96 16.76 12.20
CA ARG A 261 -10.40 16.53 12.45
C ARG A 261 -11.23 17.79 12.35
#